data_b1b7a4b6961155f80c40347c4dbc0b42
#
_entry.id   b1b7a4b6961155f80c40347c4dbc0b42
#
_cell.length_a   1.000
_cell.length_b   1.000
_cell.length_c   1.000
_cell.angle_alpha   90.00
_cell.angle_beta   90.00
_cell.angle_gamma   90.00
#
_symmetry.space_group_name_H-M   'P 1'
#
loop_
_entity.id
_entity.type
_entity.pdbx_description
1 polymer ?
#
loop_
_entity_poly.entity_id
_entity_poly.type
_entity_poly.pdbx_seq_one_letter_code
_entity_poly.pdbx_strand_id
1 'polypeptide(L)'
;MRTLLVLCALVLAGCAGVPPTPVAPADLGLPRRVHITLQSPGEVRQDALLVVQAEGAHATRWSLFDPLGMPQARQILQDGQWRNDGFMRPNGQASDMFSAILFAWTPVSALPSAYPGDDWRDTATPDGGRERVMNELCGPRWRVTWRRGAPADTFTITTGGGATWRVEPLKDTP
;
A
#
# COMPACT_ATOMS: atom_id res chain seq x y z
N MET A 1 -25.47 19.47 -27.63
CA MET A 1 -25.58 19.11 -26.19
C MET A 1 -25.24 17.65 -25.91
N ARG A 2 -25.70 16.65 -26.69
CA ARG A 2 -25.39 15.21 -26.44
C ARG A 2 -23.89 14.89 -26.53
N THR A 3 -23.13 15.46 -27.45
CA THR A 3 -21.69 15.27 -27.61
C THR A 3 -20.87 15.87 -26.47
N LEU A 4 -21.30 16.98 -25.89
CA LEU A 4 -20.64 17.61 -24.74
C LEU A 4 -20.79 16.77 -23.46
N LEU A 5 -21.96 16.16 -23.26
CA LEU A 5 -22.23 15.25 -22.13
C LEU A 5 -21.40 13.98 -22.19
N VAL A 6 -21.15 13.42 -23.37
CA VAL A 6 -20.31 12.24 -23.56
C VAL A 6 -18.84 12.56 -23.29
N LEU A 7 -18.38 13.77 -23.68
CA LEU A 7 -17.00 14.22 -23.41
C LEU A 7 -16.77 14.44 -21.90
N CYS A 8 -17.72 15.02 -21.17
CA CYS A 8 -17.63 15.16 -19.71
C CYS A 8 -17.65 13.82 -18.98
N ALA A 9 -18.37 12.81 -19.46
CA ALA A 9 -18.41 11.47 -18.84
C ALA A 9 -17.08 10.72 -18.99
N LEU A 10 -16.33 10.95 -20.08
CA LEU A 10 -15.01 10.35 -20.32
C LEU A 10 -13.91 10.93 -19.41
N VAL A 11 -14.05 12.19 -18.95
CA VAL A 11 -13.05 12.83 -18.08
C VAL A 11 -13.16 12.34 -16.62
N LEU A 12 -14.33 11.84 -16.20
CA LEU A 12 -14.58 11.35 -14.84
C LEU A 12 -14.07 9.92 -14.58
N ALA A 13 -13.64 9.18 -15.61
CA ALA A 13 -13.18 7.81 -15.48
C ALA A 13 -11.66 7.67 -15.19
N GLY A 14 -10.94 8.78 -15.01
CA GLY A 14 -9.47 8.83 -15.16
C GLY A 14 -8.61 8.60 -13.92
N CYS A 15 -9.14 8.49 -12.69
CA CYS A 15 -8.28 8.51 -11.48
C CYS A 15 -8.19 7.19 -10.71
N ALA A 16 -8.76 6.08 -11.19
CA ALA A 16 -8.66 4.77 -10.55
C ALA A 16 -7.70 3.86 -11.34
N GLY A 17 -6.42 4.21 -11.39
CA GLY A 17 -5.39 3.38 -12.02
C GLY A 17 -5.04 2.13 -11.20
N VAL A 18 -4.44 1.13 -11.85
CA VAL A 18 -3.80 0.00 -11.18
C VAL A 18 -2.72 0.55 -10.23
N PRO A 19 -2.67 0.10 -8.95
CA PRO A 19 -1.68 0.63 -8.03
C PRO A 19 -0.25 0.32 -8.52
N PRO A 20 0.69 1.27 -8.40
CA PRO A 20 2.10 1.03 -8.71
C PRO A 20 2.65 -0.17 -7.93
N THR A 21 3.40 -1.02 -8.62
CA THR A 21 4.08 -2.19 -8.06
C THR A 21 5.53 -2.19 -8.52
N PRO A 22 6.47 -2.69 -7.70
CA PRO A 22 7.87 -2.69 -8.10
C PRO A 22 8.11 -3.66 -9.27
N VAL A 23 8.88 -3.23 -10.26
CA VAL A 23 9.33 -4.10 -11.36
C VAL A 23 10.42 -5.08 -10.91
N ALA A 24 11.17 -4.72 -9.86
CA ALA A 24 12.16 -5.57 -9.21
C ALA A 24 11.85 -5.59 -7.71
N PRO A 25 11.41 -6.72 -7.15
CA PRO A 25 11.13 -6.81 -5.72
C PRO A 25 12.43 -6.66 -4.92
N ALA A 26 12.40 -5.77 -3.91
CA ALA A 26 13.45 -5.70 -2.92
C ALA A 26 13.33 -6.87 -1.93
N ASP A 27 14.44 -7.21 -1.27
CA ASP A 27 14.38 -8.13 -0.13
C ASP A 27 13.58 -7.47 1.01
N LEU A 28 12.45 -8.08 1.33
CA LEU A 28 11.53 -7.60 2.35
C LEU A 28 11.80 -8.19 3.74
N GLY A 29 12.76 -9.11 3.88
CA GLY A 29 13.01 -9.83 5.13
C GLY A 29 11.77 -10.63 5.59
N LEU A 30 11.21 -11.43 4.70
CA LEU A 30 10.00 -12.24 4.97
C LEU A 30 10.27 -13.43 5.88
N PRO A 31 9.29 -13.91 6.67
CA PRO A 31 7.91 -13.42 6.76
C PRO A 31 7.76 -12.16 7.60
N ARG A 32 6.75 -11.32 7.28
CA ARG A 32 6.37 -10.15 8.07
C ARG A 32 4.95 -10.28 8.60
N ARG A 33 4.74 -9.79 9.82
CA ARG A 33 3.43 -9.70 10.46
C ARG A 33 3.28 -8.30 11.04
N VAL A 34 2.24 -7.61 10.64
CA VAL A 34 1.99 -6.25 11.11
C VAL A 34 0.53 -6.06 11.49
N HIS A 35 0.30 -5.27 12.51
CA HIS A 35 -1.00 -4.73 12.84
C HIS A 35 -1.27 -3.49 11.99
N ILE A 36 -2.47 -3.40 11.44
CA ILE A 36 -2.91 -2.25 10.65
C ILE A 36 -4.14 -1.67 11.30
N THR A 37 -4.10 -0.36 11.57
CA THR A 37 -5.28 0.41 11.94
C THR A 37 -5.75 1.19 10.72
N LEU A 38 -6.99 0.96 10.29
CA LEU A 38 -7.62 1.64 9.17
C LEU A 38 -8.58 2.70 9.68
N GLN A 39 -8.52 3.88 9.10
CA GLN A 39 -9.43 4.97 9.40
C GLN A 39 -9.78 5.71 8.10
N SER A 40 -11.03 5.59 7.67
CA SER A 40 -11.58 6.39 6.57
C SER A 40 -12.37 7.59 7.13
N PRO A 41 -12.48 8.69 6.38
CA PRO A 41 -13.30 9.83 6.77
C PRO A 41 -14.76 9.41 7.00
N GLY A 42 -15.28 9.69 8.19
CA GLY A 42 -16.68 9.38 8.55
C GLY A 42 -16.95 7.91 8.90
N GLU A 43 -15.95 7.03 8.87
CA GLU A 43 -16.08 5.62 9.21
C GLU A 43 -15.51 5.30 10.60
N VAL A 44 -15.98 4.20 11.18
CA VAL A 44 -15.42 3.67 12.42
C VAL A 44 -14.04 3.10 12.15
N ARG A 45 -13.11 3.35 13.07
CA ARG A 45 -11.78 2.75 13.03
C ARG A 45 -11.88 1.22 12.99
N GLN A 46 -11.09 0.62 12.12
CA GLN A 46 -10.98 -0.83 11.99
C GLN A 46 -9.53 -1.27 12.25
N ASP A 47 -9.38 -2.44 12.83
CA ASP A 47 -8.09 -3.06 13.06
C ASP A 47 -7.97 -4.34 12.22
N ALA A 48 -6.79 -4.62 11.71
CA ALA A 48 -6.51 -5.79 10.89
C ALA A 48 -5.10 -6.32 11.15
N LEU A 49 -4.90 -7.60 10.84
CA LEU A 49 -3.61 -8.26 10.83
C LEU A 49 -3.20 -8.52 9.38
N LEU A 50 -2.05 -8.03 8.98
CA LEU A 50 -1.43 -8.38 7.70
C LEU A 50 -0.29 -9.36 7.92
N VAL A 51 -0.32 -10.46 7.15
CA VAL A 51 0.75 -11.44 7.08
C VAL A 51 1.29 -11.48 5.65
N VAL A 52 2.60 -11.31 5.50
CA VAL A 52 3.29 -11.39 4.21
C VAL A 52 4.34 -12.50 4.26
N GLN A 53 4.29 -13.41 3.29
CA GLN A 53 5.14 -14.58 3.21
C GLN A 53 5.74 -14.71 1.80
N ALA A 54 6.91 -15.36 1.72
CA ALA A 54 7.44 -15.78 0.43
C ALA A 54 6.56 -16.88 -0.18
N GLU A 55 6.33 -16.80 -1.48
CA GLU A 55 5.61 -17.80 -2.27
C GLU A 55 6.51 -18.25 -3.43
N GLY A 56 7.31 -19.28 -3.17
CA GLY A 56 8.36 -19.68 -4.10
C GLY A 56 9.47 -18.64 -4.24
N ALA A 57 10.16 -18.63 -5.39
CA ALA A 57 11.36 -17.81 -5.59
C ALA A 57 11.08 -16.35 -5.97
N HIS A 58 9.93 -16.04 -6.57
CA HIS A 58 9.67 -14.73 -7.18
C HIS A 58 8.27 -14.18 -6.88
N ALA A 59 7.59 -14.72 -5.89
CA ALA A 59 6.27 -14.27 -5.50
C ALA A 59 6.15 -14.07 -4.01
N THR A 60 5.22 -13.21 -3.60
CA THR A 60 4.89 -12.99 -2.19
C THR A 60 3.39 -13.09 -1.99
N ARG A 61 2.98 -13.81 -0.93
CA ARG A 61 1.59 -13.93 -0.52
C ARG A 61 1.28 -12.92 0.55
N TRP A 62 0.20 -12.18 0.35
CA TRP A 62 -0.31 -11.13 1.24
C TRP A 62 -1.68 -11.54 1.74
N SER A 63 -1.84 -11.64 3.04
CA SER A 63 -3.08 -12.10 3.68
C SER A 63 -3.50 -11.11 4.76
N LEU A 64 -4.67 -10.50 4.58
CA LEU A 64 -5.29 -9.56 5.52
C LEU A 64 -6.39 -10.27 6.28
N PHE A 65 -6.37 -10.16 7.60
CA PHE A 65 -7.35 -10.75 8.50
C PHE A 65 -7.98 -9.67 9.38
N ASP A 66 -9.24 -9.85 9.74
CA ASP A 66 -9.85 -9.07 10.81
C ASP A 66 -9.37 -9.53 12.20
N PRO A 67 -9.74 -8.84 13.29
CA PRO A 67 -9.35 -9.22 14.64
C PRO A 67 -9.84 -10.59 15.12
N LEU A 68 -10.85 -11.15 14.44
CA LEU A 68 -11.38 -12.50 14.72
C LEU A 68 -10.65 -13.58 13.91
N GLY A 69 -9.65 -13.19 13.09
CA GLY A 69 -8.89 -14.11 12.24
C GLY A 69 -9.60 -14.49 10.94
N MET A 70 -10.69 -13.80 10.57
CA MET A 70 -11.37 -14.03 9.32
C MET A 70 -10.63 -13.33 8.17
N PRO A 71 -10.33 -14.04 7.06
CA PRO A 71 -9.62 -13.45 5.93
C PRO A 71 -10.50 -12.41 5.23
N GLN A 72 -9.96 -11.20 5.07
CA GLN A 72 -10.58 -10.07 4.37
C GLN A 72 -10.05 -9.93 2.94
N ALA A 73 -8.79 -10.27 2.73
CA ALA A 73 -8.16 -10.32 1.41
C ALA A 73 -6.98 -11.28 1.40
N ARG A 74 -6.79 -11.98 0.29
CA ARG A 74 -5.61 -12.81 0.01
C ARG A 74 -5.20 -12.62 -1.43
N GLN A 75 -3.95 -12.21 -1.64
CA GLN A 75 -3.41 -11.95 -2.95
C GLN A 75 -1.96 -12.40 -3.04
N ILE A 76 -1.54 -12.73 -4.24
CA ILE A 76 -0.15 -13.03 -4.59
C ILE A 76 0.35 -11.91 -5.49
N LEU A 77 1.48 -11.30 -5.11
CA LEU A 77 2.24 -10.44 -6.00
C LEU A 77 3.28 -11.31 -6.71
N GLN A 78 3.19 -11.35 -8.03
CA GLN A 78 4.15 -12.04 -8.90
C GLN A 78 4.38 -11.21 -10.16
N ASP A 79 5.63 -11.03 -10.54
CA ASP A 79 6.00 -10.28 -11.76
C ASP A 79 5.36 -8.88 -11.85
N GLY A 80 5.31 -8.17 -10.71
CA GLY A 80 4.70 -6.86 -10.60
C GLY A 80 3.16 -6.84 -10.70
N GLN A 81 2.49 -7.98 -10.63
CA GLN A 81 1.04 -8.07 -10.77
C GLN A 81 0.39 -8.73 -9.57
N TRP A 82 -0.70 -8.12 -9.09
CA TRP A 82 -1.56 -8.71 -8.08
C TRP A 82 -2.51 -9.74 -8.68
N ARG A 83 -2.53 -10.94 -8.10
CA ARG A 83 -3.47 -12.01 -8.42
C ARG A 83 -4.19 -12.43 -7.14
N ASN A 84 -5.47 -12.78 -7.27
CA ASN A 84 -6.18 -13.36 -6.13
C ASN A 84 -5.62 -14.73 -5.76
N ASP A 85 -5.57 -14.99 -4.47
CA ASP A 85 -5.22 -16.30 -3.92
C ASP A 85 -6.49 -17.01 -3.43
N GLY A 86 -6.87 -18.06 -4.13
CA GLY A 86 -8.04 -18.88 -3.82
C GLY A 86 -9.38 -18.30 -4.29
N PHE A 87 -10.44 -18.58 -3.52
CA PHE A 87 -11.82 -18.26 -3.88
C PHE A 87 -12.30 -16.85 -3.51
N MET A 88 -11.44 -16.03 -2.94
CA MET A 88 -11.79 -14.66 -2.57
C MET A 88 -11.94 -13.80 -3.83
N ARG A 89 -12.93 -12.90 -3.80
CA ARG A 89 -13.14 -11.95 -4.90
C ARG A 89 -11.96 -10.96 -4.98
N PRO A 90 -11.66 -10.43 -6.19
CA PRO A 90 -10.71 -9.34 -6.34
C PRO A 90 -11.07 -8.18 -5.42
N ASN A 91 -10.08 -7.73 -4.64
CA ASN A 91 -10.26 -6.59 -3.74
C ASN A 91 -9.23 -5.50 -4.11
N GLY A 92 -9.68 -4.53 -4.91
CA GLY A 92 -8.83 -3.43 -5.38
C GLY A 92 -8.33 -2.53 -4.25
N GLN A 93 -9.10 -2.37 -3.17
CA GLN A 93 -8.66 -1.60 -1.99
C GLN A 93 -7.52 -2.33 -1.28
N ALA A 94 -7.58 -3.66 -1.19
CA ALA A 94 -6.50 -4.45 -0.62
C ALA A 94 -5.25 -4.38 -1.50
N SER A 95 -5.38 -4.46 -2.84
CA SER A 95 -4.25 -4.30 -3.75
C SER A 95 -3.58 -2.94 -3.59
N ASP A 96 -4.38 -1.87 -3.44
CA ASP A 96 -3.87 -0.51 -3.22
C ASP A 96 -3.11 -0.40 -1.89
N MET A 97 -3.68 -0.92 -0.80
CA MET A 97 -3.05 -0.95 0.51
C MET A 97 -1.75 -1.77 0.51
N PHE A 98 -1.76 -2.95 -0.09
CA PHE A 98 -0.59 -3.83 -0.17
C PHE A 98 0.53 -3.17 -0.99
N SER A 99 0.20 -2.54 -2.12
CA SER A 99 1.17 -1.78 -2.92
C SER A 99 1.76 -0.60 -2.16
N ALA A 100 0.95 0.13 -1.41
CA ALA A 100 1.41 1.25 -0.60
C ALA A 100 2.34 0.81 0.54
N ILE A 101 2.03 -0.31 1.21
CA ILE A 101 2.89 -0.89 2.25
C ILE A 101 4.21 -1.41 1.63
N LEU A 102 4.14 -2.05 0.47
CA LEU A 102 5.32 -2.50 -0.26
C LEU A 102 6.22 -1.33 -0.66
N PHE A 103 5.63 -0.24 -1.15
CA PHE A 103 6.34 1.00 -1.44
C PHE A 103 7.02 1.57 -0.18
N ALA A 104 6.33 1.56 0.97
CA ALA A 104 6.89 2.00 2.24
C ALA A 104 8.09 1.13 2.68
N TRP A 105 8.00 -0.18 2.54
CA TRP A 105 9.07 -1.13 2.91
C TRP A 105 10.25 -1.16 1.95
N THR A 106 10.07 -0.71 0.70
CA THR A 106 11.17 -0.67 -0.27
C THR A 106 12.29 0.25 0.24
N PRO A 107 13.54 -0.23 0.38
CA PRO A 107 14.67 0.62 0.78
C PRO A 107 14.84 1.81 -0.17
N VAL A 108 15.24 2.97 0.37
CA VAL A 108 15.41 4.20 -0.45
C VAL A 108 16.38 3.96 -1.61
N SER A 109 17.46 3.22 -1.38
CA SER A 109 18.45 2.87 -2.40
C SER A 109 17.89 2.00 -3.52
N ALA A 110 16.82 1.24 -3.27
CA ALA A 110 16.19 0.37 -4.26
C ALA A 110 15.04 1.05 -5.03
N LEU A 111 14.53 2.20 -4.55
CA LEU A 111 13.39 2.88 -5.18
C LEU A 111 13.60 3.20 -6.67
N PRO A 112 14.77 3.72 -7.12
CA PRO A 112 14.96 4.05 -8.53
C PRO A 112 14.85 2.84 -9.47
N SER A 113 15.28 1.68 -9.01
CA SER A 113 15.20 0.42 -9.78
C SER A 113 13.87 -0.30 -9.62
N ALA A 114 13.22 -0.16 -8.46
CA ALA A 114 11.94 -0.79 -8.18
C ALA A 114 10.77 -0.06 -8.86
N TYR A 115 10.81 1.25 -8.93
CA TYR A 115 9.76 2.13 -9.47
C TYR A 115 10.32 3.06 -10.57
N PRO A 116 10.88 2.52 -11.67
CA PRO A 116 11.45 3.33 -12.74
C PRO A 116 10.34 4.06 -13.49
N GLY A 117 10.44 5.39 -13.59
CA GLY A 117 9.45 6.20 -14.31
C GLY A 117 8.22 6.60 -13.50
N ASP A 118 8.04 6.08 -12.28
CA ASP A 118 7.01 6.56 -11.36
C ASP A 118 7.45 7.89 -10.73
N ASP A 119 6.48 8.78 -10.48
CA ASP A 119 6.72 10.07 -9.81
C ASP A 119 6.67 9.88 -8.29
N TRP A 120 7.81 9.63 -7.70
CA TRP A 120 7.96 9.49 -6.25
C TRP A 120 9.03 10.42 -5.69
N ARG A 121 8.91 10.71 -4.39
CA ARG A 121 9.95 11.43 -3.63
C ARG A 121 10.07 10.86 -2.22
N ASP A 122 11.25 10.95 -1.64
CA ASP A 122 11.56 10.57 -0.25
C ASP A 122 12.37 11.70 0.39
N THR A 123 11.85 12.31 1.46
CA THR A 123 12.43 13.52 2.06
C THR A 123 12.37 13.46 3.58
N ALA A 124 13.35 14.08 4.23
CA ALA A 124 13.29 14.36 5.67
C ALA A 124 12.25 15.45 5.94
N THR A 125 11.52 15.31 7.05
CA THR A 125 10.59 16.33 7.52
C THR A 125 11.24 17.28 8.53
N PRO A 126 10.74 18.54 8.68
CA PRO A 126 11.34 19.53 9.59
C PRO A 126 11.42 19.09 11.05
N ASP A 127 10.50 18.20 11.49
CA ASP A 127 10.47 17.62 12.83
C ASP A 127 11.44 16.44 13.02
N GLY A 128 12.24 16.15 11.99
CA GLY A 128 13.23 15.07 12.00
C GLY A 128 12.64 13.68 11.71
N GLY A 129 11.44 13.61 11.21
CA GLY A 129 10.84 12.41 10.64
C GLY A 129 11.23 12.24 9.16
N ARG A 130 10.44 11.42 8.45
CA ARG A 130 10.60 11.18 7.00
C ARG A 130 9.23 11.09 6.34
N GLU A 131 9.15 11.59 5.12
CA GLU A 131 7.99 11.47 4.26
C GLU A 131 8.38 10.86 2.92
N ARG A 132 7.55 9.93 2.43
CA ARG A 132 7.65 9.37 1.08
C ARG A 132 6.31 9.53 0.38
N VAL A 133 6.32 10.01 -0.85
CA VAL A 133 5.10 10.26 -1.62
C VAL A 133 5.20 9.54 -2.96
N MET A 134 4.12 8.88 -3.35
CA MET A 134 3.86 8.40 -4.70
C MET A 134 2.81 9.31 -5.32
N ASN A 135 3.12 9.94 -6.44
CA ASN A 135 2.19 10.81 -7.16
C ASN A 135 1.56 10.10 -8.36
N GLU A 136 0.38 10.56 -8.72
CA GLU A 136 -0.31 10.28 -9.98
C GLU A 136 -0.79 11.59 -10.60
N LEU A 137 -1.42 11.53 -11.78
CA LEU A 137 -1.90 12.72 -12.50
C LEU A 137 -2.82 13.62 -11.66
N CYS A 138 -3.60 13.05 -10.74
CA CYS A 138 -4.56 13.77 -9.91
C CYS A 138 -4.01 14.18 -8.54
N GLY A 139 -2.72 13.98 -8.29
CA GLY A 139 -2.05 14.31 -7.03
C GLY A 139 -1.49 13.09 -6.30
N PRO A 140 -1.15 13.22 -5.02
CA PRO A 140 -0.59 12.11 -4.25
C PRO A 140 -1.54 10.93 -4.17
N ARG A 141 -1.12 9.76 -4.67
CA ARG A 141 -1.82 8.51 -4.42
C ARG A 141 -1.62 8.07 -2.99
N TRP A 142 -0.35 8.04 -2.55
CA TRP A 142 0.03 7.68 -1.19
C TRP A 142 1.03 8.67 -0.63
N ARG A 143 0.87 9.01 0.65
CA ARG A 143 1.83 9.73 1.47
C ARG A 143 2.17 8.86 2.67
N VAL A 144 3.40 8.38 2.75
CA VAL A 144 3.91 7.57 3.86
C VAL A 144 4.71 8.46 4.78
N THR A 145 4.42 8.43 6.08
CA THR A 145 5.12 9.24 7.08
C THR A 145 5.68 8.38 8.19
N TRP A 146 6.95 8.59 8.52
CA TRP A 146 7.62 8.02 9.68
C TRP A 146 7.89 9.13 10.68
N ARG A 147 7.49 8.92 11.93
CA ARG A 147 7.81 9.85 13.01
C ARG A 147 9.28 9.72 13.40
N ARG A 148 9.88 10.81 13.85
CA ARG A 148 11.23 10.81 14.41
C ARG A 148 11.39 9.75 15.49
N GLY A 149 12.43 8.92 15.40
CA GLY A 149 12.74 7.86 16.36
C GLY A 149 11.80 6.66 16.34
N ALA A 150 10.79 6.62 15.46
CA ALA A 150 9.97 5.43 15.28
C ALA A 150 10.76 4.32 14.58
N PRO A 151 10.49 3.04 14.88
CA PRO A 151 11.00 1.92 14.11
C PRO A 151 10.66 2.05 12.62
N ALA A 152 11.54 1.56 11.75
CA ALA A 152 11.34 1.64 10.29
C ALA A 152 10.02 0.99 9.83
N ASP A 153 9.54 -0.02 10.55
CA ASP A 153 8.29 -0.74 10.28
C ASP A 153 7.05 -0.08 10.91
N THR A 154 7.22 1.11 11.55
CA THR A 154 6.11 1.88 12.12
C THR A 154 5.91 3.15 11.33
N PHE A 155 4.82 3.22 10.57
CA PHE A 155 4.51 4.37 9.73
C PHE A 155 3.00 4.54 9.52
N THR A 156 2.63 5.69 8.98
CA THR A 156 1.25 5.96 8.56
C THR A 156 1.21 6.24 7.07
N ILE A 157 0.27 5.64 6.37
CA ILE A 157 -0.03 5.92 4.96
C ILE A 157 -1.31 6.74 4.92
N THR A 158 -1.30 7.86 4.20
CA THR A 158 -2.50 8.64 3.87
C THR A 158 -2.74 8.51 2.37
N THR A 159 -3.96 8.14 1.98
CA THR A 159 -4.37 8.05 0.58
C THR A 159 -4.85 9.40 0.06
N GLY A 160 -4.90 9.58 -1.26
CA GLY A 160 -5.49 10.76 -1.89
C GLY A 160 -6.96 11.01 -1.50
N GLY A 161 -7.70 9.96 -1.14
CA GLY A 161 -9.07 10.03 -0.61
C GLY A 161 -9.18 10.36 0.88
N GLY A 162 -8.05 10.58 1.57
CA GLY A 162 -8.02 10.94 2.99
C GLY A 162 -8.12 9.77 3.97
N ALA A 163 -8.23 8.53 3.50
CA ALA A 163 -8.10 7.37 4.38
C ALA A 163 -6.66 7.25 4.90
N THR A 164 -6.53 6.76 6.14
CA THR A 164 -5.23 6.53 6.77
C THR A 164 -5.08 5.08 7.20
N TRP A 165 -3.88 4.53 7.00
CA TRP A 165 -3.50 3.20 7.43
C TRP A 165 -2.24 3.32 8.29
N ARG A 166 -2.37 3.07 9.58
CA ARG A 166 -1.24 3.00 10.50
C ARG A 166 -0.73 1.58 10.55
N VAL A 167 0.53 1.39 10.25
CA VAL A 167 1.21 0.09 10.22
C VAL A 167 2.19 0.03 11.38
N GLU A 168 2.14 -1.05 12.14
CA GLU A 168 3.03 -1.30 13.29
C GLU A 168 3.42 -2.78 13.32
N PRO A 169 4.67 -3.12 13.67
CA PRO A 169 5.05 -4.52 13.88
C PRO A 169 4.14 -5.17 14.91
N LEU A 170 3.77 -6.42 14.66
CA LEU A 170 3.16 -7.21 15.74
C LEU A 170 4.20 -7.41 16.83
N LYS A 171 3.85 -7.04 18.05
CA LYS A 171 4.68 -7.36 19.22
C LYS A 171 4.53 -8.85 19.45
N ASP A 172 5.63 -9.59 19.40
CA ASP A 172 5.64 -10.94 19.93
C ASP A 172 5.29 -10.82 21.42
N THR A 173 4.14 -11.37 21.81
CA THR A 173 3.82 -11.53 23.23
C THR A 173 4.71 -12.64 23.76
N PRO A 174 5.46 -12.39 24.85
CA PRO A 174 6.34 -13.39 25.45
C PRO A 174 5.57 -14.60 25.97
#